data_f4afd0be7136ba84c7ccb4919d9e0b5e
#
_entry.id   f4afd0be7136ba84c7ccb4919d9e0b5e
#
_cell.length_a   1.000
_cell.length_b   1.000
_cell.length_c   1.000
_cell.angle_alpha   90.00
_cell.angle_beta   90.00
_cell.angle_gamma   90.00
#
_symmetry.space_group_name_H-M   'P 1'
#
loop_
_entity.id
_entity.type
_entity.pdbx_description
1 polymer ?
#
loop_
_entity_poly.entity_id
_entity_poly.type
_entity_poly.pdbx_seq_one_letter_code
_entity_poly.pdbx_strand_id
1 'polypeptide(L)'
;EKPGVYLDENNRRMFSNYRSTFGELALSLLAAGDTAKALEVTYKGLGLVPEDKMPYDYFALSLADALIECGRKDEGKEIINRILKYSGDYLGYCVAVPATERFGLEYTIGLNMQTYIDIYRMSRRLGLDDIATPLEQELNRFYSLLYPSNR
;
A
#
# COMPACT_ATOMS: atom_id res chain seq x y z
N GLU A 1 -5.67 5.66 29.63
CA GLU A 1 -5.45 4.81 28.42
C GLU A 1 -6.78 4.20 28.00
N LYS A 2 -7.32 4.60 26.85
CA LYS A 2 -8.45 3.86 26.28
C LYS A 2 -7.92 2.51 25.79
N PRO A 3 -8.53 1.37 26.16
CA PRO A 3 -8.11 0.10 25.61
C PRO A 3 -8.22 0.16 24.10
N GLY A 4 -7.13 -0.17 23.40
CA GLY A 4 -7.09 -0.21 21.95
C GLY A 4 -8.21 -1.13 21.46
N VAL A 5 -9.04 -0.66 20.54
CA VAL A 5 -10.06 -1.52 19.91
C VAL A 5 -9.31 -2.59 19.16
N TYR A 6 -9.36 -3.83 19.66
CA TYR A 6 -8.82 -4.98 18.97
C TYR A 6 -9.67 -5.22 17.73
N LEU A 7 -9.08 -5.02 16.57
CA LEU A 7 -9.71 -5.38 15.30
C LEU A 7 -9.48 -6.86 15.05
N ASP A 8 -10.55 -7.65 15.10
CA ASP A 8 -10.50 -9.03 14.66
C ASP A 8 -10.29 -9.13 13.14
N GLU A 9 -10.01 -10.34 12.65
CA GLU A 9 -9.70 -10.58 11.24
C GLU A 9 -10.86 -10.17 10.30
N ASN A 10 -12.11 -10.36 10.72
CA ASN A 10 -13.29 -9.98 9.94
C ASN A 10 -13.39 -8.44 9.81
N ASN A 11 -13.15 -7.74 10.89
CA ASN A 11 -13.14 -6.28 10.89
C ASN A 11 -12.00 -5.74 10.02
N ARG A 12 -10.80 -6.33 10.09
CA ARG A 12 -9.66 -5.95 9.23
C ARG A 12 -10.00 -6.12 7.76
N ARG A 13 -10.58 -7.25 7.38
CA ARG A 13 -11.00 -7.51 5.99
C ARG A 13 -12.07 -6.54 5.51
N MET A 14 -13.04 -6.21 6.37
CA MET A 14 -14.06 -5.22 6.08
C MET A 14 -13.44 -3.82 5.83
N PHE A 15 -12.50 -3.40 6.66
CA PHE A 15 -11.82 -2.12 6.52
C PHE A 15 -10.92 -2.06 5.28
N SER A 16 -10.24 -3.17 4.93
CA SER A 16 -9.51 -3.28 3.67
C SER A 16 -10.44 -3.09 2.46
N ASN A 17 -11.60 -3.74 2.48
CA ASN A 17 -12.60 -3.60 1.43
C ASN A 17 -13.11 -2.15 1.33
N TYR A 18 -13.34 -1.47 2.45
CA TYR A 18 -13.72 -0.05 2.42
C TYR A 18 -12.64 0.81 1.77
N ARG A 19 -11.36 0.66 2.15
CA ARG A 19 -10.26 1.39 1.53
C ARG A 19 -10.22 1.18 0.01
N SER A 20 -10.28 -0.08 -0.46
CA SER A 20 -10.34 -0.39 -1.88
C SER A 20 -11.54 0.26 -2.57
N THR A 21 -12.75 0.08 -2.02
CA THR A 21 -13.99 0.57 -2.63
C THR A 21 -13.98 2.10 -2.74
N PHE A 22 -13.57 2.82 -1.69
CA PHE A 22 -13.47 4.28 -1.74
C PHE A 22 -12.38 4.74 -2.72
N GLY A 23 -11.26 4.04 -2.79
CA GLY A 23 -10.19 4.34 -3.75
C GLY A 23 -10.63 4.12 -5.20
N GLU A 24 -11.26 2.99 -5.50
CA GLU A 24 -11.80 2.68 -6.83
C GLU A 24 -12.88 3.68 -7.26
N LEU A 25 -13.77 4.06 -6.33
CA LEU A 25 -14.78 5.09 -6.58
C LEU A 25 -14.13 6.44 -6.88
N ALA A 26 -13.11 6.83 -6.12
CA ALA A 26 -12.40 8.10 -6.35
C ALA A 26 -11.73 8.12 -7.73
N LEU A 27 -11.04 7.05 -8.11
CA LEU A 27 -10.41 6.94 -9.43
C LEU A 27 -11.45 6.92 -10.56
N SER A 28 -12.60 6.30 -10.35
CA SER A 28 -13.70 6.32 -11.32
C SER A 28 -14.29 7.72 -11.51
N LEU A 29 -14.43 8.49 -10.42
CA LEU A 29 -14.86 9.89 -10.47
C LEU A 29 -13.85 10.79 -11.19
N LEU A 30 -12.55 10.56 -10.98
CA LEU A 30 -11.48 11.24 -11.72
C LEU A 30 -11.57 10.95 -13.22
N ALA A 31 -11.77 9.69 -13.60
CA ALA A 31 -11.94 9.29 -14.99
C ALA A 31 -13.20 9.95 -15.63
N ALA A 32 -14.23 10.23 -14.83
CA ALA A 32 -15.42 10.96 -15.25
C ALA A 32 -15.25 12.50 -15.23
N GLY A 33 -14.09 13.02 -14.82
CA GLY A 33 -13.78 14.45 -14.74
C GLY A 33 -14.30 15.15 -13.48
N ASP A 34 -14.84 14.44 -12.49
CA ASP A 34 -15.36 15.01 -11.25
C ASP A 34 -14.29 14.96 -10.13
N THR A 35 -13.28 15.80 -10.29
CA THR A 35 -12.15 15.90 -9.34
C THR A 35 -12.59 16.31 -7.94
N ALA A 36 -13.61 17.16 -7.83
CA ALA A 36 -14.09 17.64 -6.52
C ALA A 36 -14.70 16.49 -5.70
N LYS A 37 -15.57 15.69 -6.31
CA LYS A 37 -16.15 14.51 -5.64
C LYS A 37 -15.11 13.41 -5.41
N ALA A 38 -14.17 13.23 -6.33
CA ALA A 38 -13.08 12.29 -6.14
C ALA A 38 -12.30 12.61 -4.88
N LEU A 39 -11.94 13.87 -4.67
CA LEU A 39 -11.23 14.32 -3.47
C LEU A 39 -12.07 14.13 -2.19
N GLU A 40 -13.36 14.48 -2.21
CA GLU A 40 -14.29 14.26 -1.10
C GLU A 40 -14.35 12.78 -0.71
N VAL A 41 -14.54 11.90 -1.70
CA VAL A 41 -14.62 10.45 -1.51
C VAL A 41 -13.29 9.90 -0.94
N THR A 42 -12.17 10.40 -1.43
CA THR A 42 -10.84 9.99 -0.96
C THR A 42 -10.65 10.32 0.53
N TYR A 43 -10.93 11.55 0.94
CA TYR A 43 -10.84 11.93 2.35
C TYR A 43 -11.83 11.17 3.24
N LYS A 44 -13.02 10.88 2.74
CA LYS A 44 -14.00 10.06 3.45
C LYS A 44 -13.48 8.64 3.68
N GLY A 45 -12.87 8.03 2.65
CA GLY A 45 -12.24 6.70 2.76
C GLY A 45 -11.10 6.68 3.78
N LEU A 46 -10.25 7.69 3.77
CA LEU A 46 -9.15 7.83 4.75
C LEU A 46 -9.67 8.04 6.18
N GLY A 47 -10.72 8.84 6.36
CA GLY A 47 -11.31 9.12 7.67
C GLY A 47 -12.10 7.97 8.29
N LEU A 48 -12.68 7.07 7.47
CA LEU A 48 -13.43 5.90 7.96
C LEU A 48 -12.52 4.88 8.62
N VAL A 49 -11.31 4.71 8.10
CA VAL A 49 -10.32 3.77 8.62
C VAL A 49 -8.99 4.51 8.83
N PRO A 50 -8.87 5.28 9.90
CA PRO A 50 -7.66 6.03 10.18
C PRO A 50 -6.49 5.09 10.50
N GLU A 51 -5.27 5.57 10.23
CA GLU A 51 -4.04 4.79 10.33
C GLU A 51 -3.76 4.25 11.74
N ASP A 52 -4.16 4.98 12.79
CA ASP A 52 -4.00 4.55 14.19
C ASP A 52 -4.85 3.32 14.54
N LYS A 53 -5.86 3.01 13.73
CA LYS A 53 -6.70 1.80 13.85
C LYS A 53 -6.18 0.68 12.98
N MET A 54 -5.77 0.98 11.76
CA MET A 54 -5.21 0.02 10.82
C MET A 54 -4.13 0.69 9.97
N PRO A 55 -2.88 0.22 10.02
CA PRO A 55 -1.81 0.76 9.18
C PRO A 55 -2.21 0.83 7.71
N TYR A 56 -1.64 1.80 6.97
CA TYR A 56 -1.80 1.83 5.53
C TYR A 56 -1.06 0.66 4.90
N ASP A 57 -1.78 -0.11 4.13
CA ASP A 57 -1.33 -1.30 3.41
C ASP A 57 -1.69 -1.21 1.93
N TYR A 58 -1.54 -2.29 1.19
CA TYR A 58 -1.90 -2.40 -0.23
C TYR A 58 -3.26 -1.77 -0.56
N PHE A 59 -4.26 -1.96 0.31
CA PHE A 59 -5.62 -1.51 0.06
C PHE A 59 -5.81 0.01 0.16
N ALA A 60 -4.83 0.73 0.70
CA ALA A 60 -4.83 2.20 0.71
C ALA A 60 -4.18 2.82 -0.54
N LEU A 61 -3.57 2.02 -1.41
CA LEU A 61 -2.80 2.50 -2.56
C LEU A 61 -3.64 3.32 -3.54
N SER A 62 -4.87 2.89 -3.84
CA SER A 62 -5.78 3.62 -4.72
C SER A 62 -6.23 4.97 -4.15
N LEU A 63 -6.29 5.11 -2.82
CA LEU A 63 -6.56 6.40 -2.17
C LEU A 63 -5.37 7.35 -2.32
N ALA A 64 -4.14 6.84 -2.19
CA ALA A 64 -2.93 7.64 -2.43
C ALA A 64 -2.83 8.09 -3.89
N ASP A 65 -3.13 7.21 -4.84
CA ASP A 65 -3.20 7.51 -6.26
C ASP A 65 -4.20 8.63 -6.55
N ALA A 66 -5.42 8.49 -6.03
CA ALA A 66 -6.47 9.51 -6.19
C ALA A 66 -6.07 10.87 -5.60
N LEU A 67 -5.40 10.92 -4.44
CA LEU A 67 -4.87 12.18 -3.89
C LEU A 67 -3.90 12.85 -4.85
N ILE A 68 -2.95 12.10 -5.40
CA ILE A 68 -1.94 12.64 -6.30
C ILE A 68 -2.59 13.18 -7.58
N GLU A 69 -3.52 12.43 -8.15
CA GLU A 69 -4.25 12.84 -9.34
C GLU A 69 -5.19 14.04 -9.09
N CYS A 70 -5.69 14.20 -7.85
CA CYS A 70 -6.42 15.40 -7.42
C CYS A 70 -5.50 16.60 -7.10
N GLY A 71 -4.20 16.52 -7.34
CA GLY A 71 -3.24 17.59 -7.07
C GLY A 71 -2.73 17.64 -5.61
N ARG A 72 -3.07 16.65 -4.78
CA ARG A 72 -2.61 16.50 -3.40
C ARG A 72 -1.36 15.60 -3.33
N LYS A 73 -0.34 15.99 -4.10
CA LYS A 73 0.86 15.17 -4.34
C LYS A 73 1.59 14.79 -3.05
N ASP A 74 1.78 15.74 -2.15
CA ASP A 74 2.54 15.50 -0.92
C ASP A 74 1.79 14.58 0.04
N GLU A 75 0.47 14.74 0.18
CA GLU A 75 -0.37 13.87 0.99
C GLU A 75 -0.38 12.43 0.45
N GLY A 76 -0.51 12.26 -0.86
CA GLY A 76 -0.46 10.94 -1.49
C GLY A 76 0.91 10.28 -1.34
N LYS A 77 2.01 11.02 -1.49
CA LYS A 77 3.38 10.53 -1.26
C LYS A 77 3.60 10.10 0.19
N GLU A 78 3.04 10.83 1.15
CA GLU A 78 3.12 10.44 2.56
C GLU A 78 2.47 9.08 2.81
N ILE A 79 1.27 8.85 2.25
CA ILE A 79 0.59 7.55 2.34
C ILE A 79 1.43 6.44 1.67
N ILE A 80 1.97 6.69 0.48
CA ILE A 80 2.84 5.74 -0.22
C ILE A 80 4.04 5.36 0.66
N ASN A 81 4.72 6.33 1.26
CA ASN A 81 5.87 6.08 2.12
C ASN A 81 5.51 5.25 3.35
N ARG A 82 4.33 5.43 3.92
CA ARG A 82 3.82 4.61 5.03
C ARG A 82 3.51 3.18 4.60
N ILE A 83 2.91 3.01 3.41
CA ILE A 83 2.68 1.67 2.82
C ILE A 83 4.02 0.96 2.57
N LEU A 84 4.99 1.66 1.99
CA LEU A 84 6.32 1.11 1.73
C LEU A 84 7.03 0.71 3.02
N LYS A 85 6.95 1.55 4.05
CA LYS A 85 7.52 1.23 5.36
C LYS A 85 6.89 -0.04 5.94
N TYR A 86 5.56 -0.11 5.98
CA TYR A 86 4.83 -1.27 6.50
C TYR A 86 5.17 -2.55 5.75
N SER A 87 5.11 -2.52 4.42
CA SER A 87 5.44 -3.67 3.58
C SER A 87 6.92 -4.04 3.65
N GLY A 88 7.82 -3.04 3.72
CA GLY A 88 9.27 -3.24 3.83
C GLY A 88 9.68 -3.86 5.17
N ASP A 89 9.10 -3.42 6.27
CA ASP A 89 9.33 -4.02 7.60
C ASP A 89 8.91 -5.50 7.58
N TYR A 90 7.79 -5.82 6.93
CA TYR A 90 7.32 -7.19 6.81
C TYR A 90 8.20 -8.06 5.91
N LEU A 91 8.59 -7.55 4.74
CA LEU A 91 9.53 -8.25 3.84
C LEU A 91 10.89 -8.47 4.52
N GLY A 92 11.38 -7.48 5.28
CA GLY A 92 12.60 -7.60 6.07
C GLY A 92 12.52 -8.72 7.10
N TYR A 93 11.39 -8.84 7.79
CA TYR A 93 11.13 -9.97 8.69
C TYR A 93 11.17 -11.31 7.93
N CYS A 94 10.49 -11.42 6.78
CA CYS A 94 10.47 -12.64 5.99
C CYS A 94 11.86 -13.04 5.46
N VAL A 95 12.70 -12.07 5.13
CA VAL A 95 14.11 -12.33 4.74
C VAL A 95 14.91 -12.91 5.90
N ALA A 96 14.68 -12.42 7.13
CA ALA A 96 15.37 -12.91 8.32
C ALA A 96 14.97 -14.34 8.73
N VAL A 97 13.79 -14.80 8.33
CA VAL A 97 13.34 -16.19 8.55
C VAL A 97 14.08 -17.12 7.58
N PRO A 98 14.69 -18.23 8.05
CA PRO A 98 15.31 -19.20 7.17
C PRO A 98 14.35 -19.71 6.07
N ALA A 99 14.85 -19.88 4.86
CA ALA A 99 14.00 -20.30 3.72
C ALA A 99 13.18 -21.56 3.98
N THR A 100 13.74 -22.50 4.76
CA THR A 100 13.09 -23.75 5.16
C THR A 100 11.95 -23.56 6.16
N GLU A 101 11.88 -22.40 6.80
CA GLU A 101 10.89 -22.08 7.84
C GLU A 101 9.84 -21.06 7.38
N ARG A 102 9.91 -20.62 6.11
CA ARG A 102 8.96 -19.64 5.52
C ARG A 102 7.60 -20.25 5.16
N PHE A 103 7.36 -21.50 5.54
CA PHE A 103 6.08 -22.15 5.25
C PHE A 103 4.92 -21.36 5.86
N GLY A 104 3.93 -21.05 5.03
CA GLY A 104 2.77 -20.22 5.42
C GLY A 104 2.98 -18.70 5.29
N LEU A 105 4.18 -18.23 4.92
CA LEU A 105 4.44 -16.81 4.66
C LEU A 105 4.32 -16.44 3.18
N GLU A 106 4.17 -17.42 2.29
CA GLU A 106 4.22 -17.21 0.82
C GLU A 106 3.17 -16.20 0.34
N TYR A 107 1.94 -16.32 0.85
CA TYR A 107 0.88 -15.38 0.50
C TYR A 107 1.23 -13.95 0.89
N THR A 108 1.72 -13.77 2.11
CA THR A 108 2.04 -12.43 2.63
C THR A 108 3.29 -11.86 1.97
N ILE A 109 4.29 -12.68 1.67
CA ILE A 109 5.45 -12.29 0.86
C ILE A 109 4.96 -11.83 -0.52
N GLY A 110 4.13 -12.62 -1.18
CA GLY A 110 3.57 -12.29 -2.49
C GLY A 110 2.81 -10.96 -2.49
N LEU A 111 1.94 -10.75 -1.51
CA LEU A 111 1.17 -9.50 -1.38
C LEU A 111 2.07 -8.28 -1.18
N ASN A 112 3.07 -8.36 -0.31
CA ASN A 112 3.96 -7.22 -0.05
C ASN A 112 4.93 -6.96 -1.22
N MET A 113 5.40 -8.01 -1.91
CA MET A 113 6.16 -7.84 -3.16
C MET A 113 5.29 -7.20 -4.25
N GLN A 114 4.03 -7.63 -4.39
CA GLN A 114 3.10 -7.01 -5.33
C GLN A 114 2.84 -5.53 -4.99
N THR A 115 2.73 -5.19 -3.71
CA THR A 115 2.61 -3.80 -3.24
C THR A 115 3.76 -2.94 -3.75
N TYR A 116 4.99 -3.42 -3.61
CA TYR A 116 6.19 -2.74 -4.10
C TYR A 116 6.16 -2.56 -5.62
N ILE A 117 5.77 -3.60 -6.37
CA ILE A 117 5.66 -3.57 -7.84
C ILE A 117 4.61 -2.53 -8.28
N ASP A 118 3.45 -2.52 -7.64
CA ASP A 118 2.36 -1.61 -8.02
C ASP A 118 2.69 -0.16 -7.66
N ILE A 119 3.34 0.09 -6.53
CA ILE A 119 3.86 1.42 -6.18
C ILE A 119 4.93 1.86 -7.17
N TYR A 120 5.85 0.98 -7.57
CA TYR A 120 6.85 1.31 -8.59
C TYR A 120 6.20 1.71 -9.92
N ARG A 121 5.25 0.91 -10.42
CA ARG A 121 4.52 1.22 -11.66
C ARG A 121 3.75 2.53 -11.57
N MET A 122 3.04 2.74 -10.47
CA MET A 122 2.29 3.97 -10.21
C MET A 122 3.23 5.18 -10.14
N SER A 123 4.34 5.07 -9.43
CA SER A 123 5.33 6.14 -9.30
C SER A 123 5.95 6.52 -10.64
N ARG A 124 6.25 5.53 -11.49
CA ARG A 124 6.71 5.79 -12.86
C ARG A 124 5.66 6.49 -13.71
N ARG A 125 4.41 6.06 -13.64
CA ARG A 125 3.28 6.69 -14.35
C ARG A 125 3.07 8.14 -13.93
N LEU A 126 3.19 8.43 -12.64
CA LEU A 126 2.94 9.74 -12.05
C LEU A 126 4.19 10.66 -12.01
N GLY A 127 5.33 10.21 -12.53
CA GLY A 127 6.58 10.98 -12.52
C GLY A 127 7.14 11.22 -11.10
N LEU A 128 6.98 10.26 -10.20
CA LEU A 128 7.52 10.28 -8.83
C LEU A 128 8.88 9.58 -8.78
N ASP A 129 9.88 10.12 -9.47
CA ASP A 129 11.19 9.50 -9.60
C ASP A 129 11.95 9.39 -8.27
N ASP A 130 11.65 10.27 -7.33
CA ASP A 130 12.18 10.23 -5.97
C ASP A 130 11.70 9.01 -5.15
N ILE A 131 10.57 8.41 -5.53
CA ILE A 131 10.06 7.14 -4.99
C ILE A 131 10.48 5.97 -5.88
N ALA A 132 10.30 6.09 -7.20
CA ALA A 132 10.50 5.01 -8.13
C ALA A 132 11.95 4.50 -8.16
N THR A 133 12.94 5.42 -8.17
CA THR A 133 14.35 5.04 -8.31
C THR A 133 14.89 4.22 -7.13
N PRO A 134 14.73 4.64 -5.86
CA PRO A 134 15.15 3.81 -4.74
C PRO A 134 14.33 2.52 -4.62
N LEU A 135 13.05 2.56 -4.97
CA LEU A 135 12.18 1.38 -4.89
C LEU A 135 12.58 0.28 -5.87
N GLU A 136 13.08 0.61 -7.05
CA GLU A 136 13.61 -0.36 -8.01
C GLU A 136 14.78 -1.15 -7.42
N GLN A 137 15.68 -0.49 -6.70
CA GLN A 137 16.81 -1.14 -6.03
C GLN A 137 16.35 -2.06 -4.89
N GLU A 138 15.38 -1.62 -4.10
CA GLU A 138 14.80 -2.44 -3.04
C GLU A 138 14.05 -3.66 -3.58
N LEU A 139 13.27 -3.51 -4.65
CA LEU A 139 12.61 -4.62 -5.33
C LEU A 139 13.61 -5.69 -5.75
N ASN A 140 14.69 -5.30 -6.43
CA ASN A 140 15.73 -6.23 -6.88
C ASN A 140 16.41 -6.93 -5.68
N ARG A 141 16.64 -6.21 -4.60
CA ARG A 141 17.21 -6.76 -3.37
C ARG A 141 16.27 -7.80 -2.74
N PHE A 142 15.01 -7.48 -2.50
CA PHE A 142 14.04 -8.41 -1.92
C PHE A 142 13.82 -9.62 -2.82
N TYR A 143 13.76 -9.40 -4.14
CA TYR A 143 13.59 -10.48 -5.08
C TYR A 143 14.74 -11.50 -5.00
N SER A 144 15.98 -11.02 -4.96
CA SER A 144 17.16 -11.90 -4.85
C SER A 144 17.25 -12.67 -3.53
N LEU A 145 16.77 -12.07 -2.43
CA LEU A 145 16.81 -12.68 -1.10
C LEU A 145 15.64 -13.64 -0.83
N LEU A 146 14.47 -13.35 -1.37
CA LEU A 146 13.25 -14.15 -1.14
C LEU A 146 13.12 -15.29 -2.14
N TYR A 147 13.63 -15.10 -3.36
CA TYR A 147 13.57 -16.07 -4.47
C TYR A 147 14.96 -16.37 -5.00
N PRO A 148 15.87 -16.93 -4.19
CA PRO A 148 17.20 -17.27 -4.67
C PRO A 148 17.08 -18.28 -5.83
N SER A 149 17.67 -17.95 -6.98
CA SER A 149 17.76 -18.90 -8.09
C SER A 149 18.51 -20.13 -7.58
N ASN A 150 17.86 -21.29 -7.60
CA ASN A 150 18.56 -22.55 -7.36
C ASN A 150 19.63 -22.69 -8.48
N ARG A 151 20.89 -22.41 -8.13
CA ARG A 151 22.03 -22.80 -8.93
C ARG A 151 22.46 -24.21 -8.56
#